data_40a5eac1e372cf0d3265264ece64a7ec
#
_entry.id   40a5eac1e372cf0d3265264ece64a7ec
#
_cell.length_a   1.000
_cell.length_b   1.000
_cell.length_c   1.000
_cell.angle_alpha   90.00
_cell.angle_beta   90.00
_cell.angle_gamma   90.00
#
_symmetry.space_group_name_H-M   'P 1'
#
loop_
_entity.id
_entity.type
_entity.pdbx_description
1 polymer ?
#
loop_
_entity_poly.entity_id
_entity_poly.type
_entity_poly.pdbx_seq_one_letter_code
_entity_poly.pdbx_strand_id
1 'polypeptide(L)'
;MTDTAPIRVLIVDDHAVVRTGLKVFLDLQPDMEVVGEAADGSEGVAMARRLEPDVVLMDLLMPNMDGVTAIGRIKSERPETEIVTMTSFIEEEKVTSALEAGASGYVLKDAEAEEVAAAVRAAYAGEVHLDPAVARLLAQRMRDRKSPKDELAEPLTEREKDVLRLLGQGMSNKDIGATLFITERTARTYVSNILGKLGLASRTQAALFAVEHKLVDAPG
;
A
#
# COMPACT_ATOMS: atom_id res chain seq x y z
N MET A 1 23.74 -3.23 16.18
CA MET A 1 23.35 -3.17 14.75
C MET A 1 22.32 -4.28 14.60
N THR A 2 21.04 -3.94 14.44
CA THR A 2 19.97 -4.90 14.22
C THR A 2 20.16 -5.47 12.81
N ASP A 3 20.46 -6.77 12.75
CA ASP A 3 20.62 -7.55 11.51
C ASP A 3 19.23 -7.83 10.91
N THR A 4 18.54 -6.76 10.49
CA THR A 4 17.30 -6.85 9.74
C THR A 4 17.66 -6.88 8.26
N ALA A 5 17.19 -7.92 7.55
CA ALA A 5 17.36 -7.99 6.09
C ALA A 5 16.83 -6.71 5.44
N PRO A 6 17.45 -6.22 4.36
CA PRO A 6 17.01 -5.02 3.66
C PRO A 6 15.62 -5.22 3.05
N ILE A 7 14.86 -4.13 2.94
CA ILE A 7 13.57 -4.09 2.24
C ILE A 7 13.82 -4.33 0.76
N ARG A 8 13.21 -5.35 0.20
CA ARG A 8 13.38 -5.76 -1.20
C ARG A 8 12.39 -5.00 -2.08
N VAL A 9 12.91 -4.09 -2.91
CA VAL A 9 12.12 -3.17 -3.74
C VAL A 9 12.18 -3.57 -5.21
N LEU A 10 11.01 -3.68 -5.86
CA LEU A 10 10.89 -3.79 -7.32
C LEU A 10 10.41 -2.42 -7.87
N ILE A 11 11.07 -1.89 -8.90
CA ILE A 11 10.69 -0.64 -9.56
C ILE A 11 10.03 -0.97 -10.89
N VAL A 12 8.81 -0.45 -11.13
CA VAL A 12 8.04 -0.64 -12.35
C VAL A 12 7.63 0.73 -12.91
N ASP A 13 8.28 1.17 -13.98
CA ASP A 13 8.06 2.48 -14.62
C ASP A 13 8.54 2.39 -16.06
N ASP A 14 7.85 2.96 -17.02
CA ASP A 14 8.26 2.93 -18.44
C ASP A 14 9.39 3.93 -18.77
N HIS A 15 9.62 4.92 -17.89
CA HIS A 15 10.68 5.92 -18.03
C HIS A 15 12.03 5.42 -17.48
N ALA A 16 12.95 5.06 -18.35
CA ALA A 16 14.27 4.53 -17.97
C ALA A 16 15.06 5.47 -17.03
N VAL A 17 14.95 6.79 -17.22
CA VAL A 17 15.64 7.78 -16.38
C VAL A 17 15.11 7.75 -14.95
N VAL A 18 13.79 7.61 -14.78
CA VAL A 18 13.14 7.49 -13.46
C VAL A 18 13.61 6.22 -12.76
N ARG A 19 13.55 5.07 -13.45
CA ARG A 19 14.03 3.79 -12.89
C ARG A 19 15.48 3.86 -12.43
N THR A 20 16.38 4.35 -13.32
CA THR A 20 17.82 4.48 -12.99
C THR A 20 18.04 5.41 -11.80
N GLY A 21 17.35 6.56 -11.76
CA GLY A 21 17.47 7.51 -10.65
C GLY A 21 17.03 6.92 -9.32
N LEU A 22 15.85 6.31 -9.29
CA LEU A 22 15.31 5.64 -8.10
C LEU A 22 16.19 4.48 -7.65
N LYS A 23 16.66 3.66 -8.59
CA LYS A 23 17.57 2.55 -8.25
C LYS A 23 18.83 3.04 -7.56
N VAL A 24 19.52 4.03 -8.14
CA VAL A 24 20.75 4.58 -7.55
C VAL A 24 20.47 5.14 -6.16
N PHE A 25 19.38 5.88 -5.98
CA PHE A 25 19.05 6.48 -4.69
C PHE A 25 18.67 5.43 -3.64
N LEU A 26 17.82 4.46 -4.00
CA LEU A 26 17.36 3.43 -3.04
C LEU A 26 18.48 2.46 -2.66
N ASP A 27 19.38 2.11 -3.59
CA ASP A 27 20.54 1.26 -3.29
C ASP A 27 21.56 1.96 -2.37
N LEU A 28 21.50 3.29 -2.23
CA LEU A 28 22.30 4.04 -1.24
C LEU A 28 21.68 4.00 0.17
N GLN A 29 20.42 3.58 0.30
CA GLN A 29 19.77 3.44 1.61
C GLN A 29 20.24 2.14 2.27
N PRO A 30 20.74 2.17 3.53
CA PRO A 30 21.31 0.99 4.18
C PRO A 30 20.28 -0.11 4.50
N ASP A 31 19.00 0.22 4.45
CA ASP A 31 17.87 -0.63 4.79
C ASP A 31 17.05 -1.07 3.56
N MET A 32 17.53 -0.81 2.34
CA MET A 32 16.83 -1.15 1.10
C MET A 32 17.74 -1.85 0.08
N GLU A 33 17.13 -2.66 -0.78
CA GLU A 33 17.76 -3.33 -1.92
C GLU A 33 16.81 -3.32 -3.11
N VAL A 34 17.23 -2.76 -4.25
CA VAL A 34 16.46 -2.86 -5.48
C VAL A 34 16.71 -4.20 -6.13
N VAL A 35 15.74 -5.12 -5.99
CA VAL A 35 15.85 -6.51 -6.49
C VAL A 35 15.51 -6.65 -7.97
N GLY A 36 14.92 -5.62 -8.59
CA GLY A 36 14.61 -5.64 -10.03
C GLY A 36 14.03 -4.33 -10.54
N GLU A 37 14.02 -4.22 -11.87
CA GLU A 37 13.43 -3.12 -12.62
C GLU A 37 12.58 -3.69 -13.75
N ALA A 38 11.40 -3.12 -14.02
CA ALA A 38 10.50 -3.49 -15.10
C ALA A 38 10.05 -2.24 -15.86
N ALA A 39 9.87 -2.37 -17.18
CA ALA A 39 9.51 -1.26 -18.07
C ALA A 39 8.01 -1.20 -18.39
N ASP A 40 7.24 -2.17 -17.99
CA ASP A 40 5.77 -2.17 -18.11
C ASP A 40 5.11 -3.06 -17.04
N GLY A 41 3.77 -2.98 -16.93
CA GLY A 41 3.03 -3.75 -15.93
C GLY A 41 3.13 -5.26 -16.12
N SER A 42 3.24 -5.78 -17.35
CA SER A 42 3.38 -7.22 -17.61
C SER A 42 4.70 -7.77 -17.09
N GLU A 43 5.80 -7.06 -17.36
CA GLU A 43 7.12 -7.38 -16.84
C GLU A 43 7.12 -7.27 -15.31
N GLY A 44 6.49 -6.20 -14.76
CA GLY A 44 6.34 -5.98 -13.32
C GLY A 44 5.66 -7.16 -12.62
N VAL A 45 4.53 -7.65 -13.13
CA VAL A 45 3.83 -8.84 -12.59
C VAL A 45 4.71 -10.09 -12.64
N ALA A 46 5.38 -10.33 -13.78
CA ALA A 46 6.24 -11.50 -13.93
C ALA A 46 7.45 -11.45 -12.96
N MET A 47 8.03 -10.26 -12.77
CA MET A 47 9.15 -10.06 -11.84
C MET A 47 8.71 -10.14 -10.39
N ALA A 48 7.56 -9.58 -10.02
CA ALA A 48 7.01 -9.68 -8.67
C ALA A 48 6.82 -11.14 -8.25
N ARG A 49 6.28 -11.98 -9.14
CA ARG A 49 6.14 -13.43 -8.92
C ARG A 49 7.49 -14.12 -8.71
N ARG A 50 8.51 -13.78 -9.49
CA ARG A 50 9.84 -14.44 -9.46
C ARG A 50 10.69 -13.96 -8.31
N LEU A 51 10.70 -12.66 -8.05
CA LEU A 51 11.62 -12.02 -7.11
C LEU A 51 11.07 -11.90 -5.70
N GLU A 52 9.75 -12.05 -5.54
CA GLU A 52 9.08 -11.91 -4.25
C GLU A 52 9.48 -10.64 -3.49
N PRO A 53 9.29 -9.44 -4.09
CA PRO A 53 9.64 -8.19 -3.41
C PRO A 53 8.73 -7.92 -2.22
N ASP A 54 9.26 -7.21 -1.22
CA ASP A 54 8.44 -6.71 -0.10
C ASP A 54 7.57 -5.53 -0.55
N VAL A 55 8.15 -4.63 -1.36
CA VAL A 55 7.48 -3.42 -1.87
C VAL A 55 7.69 -3.30 -3.38
N VAL A 56 6.64 -2.91 -4.09
CA VAL A 56 6.69 -2.53 -5.50
C VAL A 56 6.42 -1.03 -5.62
N LEU A 57 7.35 -0.29 -6.24
CA LEU A 57 7.09 1.06 -6.74
C LEU A 57 6.49 0.94 -8.13
N MET A 58 5.24 1.39 -8.30
CA MET A 58 4.44 1.15 -9.51
C MET A 58 4.00 2.45 -10.16
N ASP A 59 4.47 2.72 -11.38
CA ASP A 59 3.85 3.75 -12.21
C ASP A 59 2.44 3.33 -12.65
N LEU A 60 1.51 4.29 -12.65
CA LEU A 60 0.15 4.03 -13.11
C LEU A 60 0.00 4.11 -14.62
N LEU A 61 0.83 4.92 -15.29
CA LEU A 61 0.70 5.24 -16.71
C LEU A 61 1.80 4.55 -17.51
N MET A 62 1.57 3.33 -17.94
CA MET A 62 2.51 2.56 -18.74
C MET A 62 1.84 1.95 -19.97
N PRO A 63 2.61 1.70 -21.07
CA PRO A 63 2.12 0.99 -22.24
C PRO A 63 1.84 -0.48 -21.93
N ASN A 64 1.13 -1.16 -22.83
CA ASN A 64 0.76 -2.58 -22.79
C ASN A 64 -0.14 -2.97 -21.62
N MET A 65 0.34 -2.91 -20.40
CA MET A 65 -0.43 -3.12 -19.17
C MET A 65 -0.22 -1.93 -18.25
N ASP A 66 -1.31 -1.22 -17.93
CA ASP A 66 -1.30 -0.11 -16.98
C ASP A 66 -1.04 -0.58 -15.54
N GLY A 67 -0.64 0.38 -14.69
CA GLY A 67 -0.28 0.09 -13.31
C GLY A 67 -1.46 -0.43 -12.48
N VAL A 68 -2.69 0.05 -12.69
CA VAL A 68 -3.87 -0.41 -11.95
C VAL A 68 -4.13 -1.89 -12.20
N THR A 69 -4.07 -2.31 -13.47
CA THR A 69 -4.20 -3.72 -13.86
C THR A 69 -3.07 -4.57 -13.25
N ALA A 70 -1.83 -4.04 -13.28
CA ALA A 70 -0.68 -4.74 -12.70
C ALA A 70 -0.81 -4.90 -11.18
N ILE A 71 -1.24 -3.85 -10.45
CA ILE A 71 -1.52 -3.89 -9.01
C ILE A 71 -2.49 -5.01 -8.67
N GLY A 72 -3.65 -5.05 -9.34
CA GLY A 72 -4.66 -6.08 -9.09
C GLY A 72 -4.12 -7.50 -9.30
N ARG A 73 -3.31 -7.72 -10.34
CA ARG A 73 -2.68 -9.04 -10.58
C ARG A 73 -1.65 -9.39 -9.52
N ILE A 74 -0.76 -8.47 -9.16
CA ILE A 74 0.24 -8.71 -8.12
C ILE A 74 -0.46 -9.01 -6.80
N LYS A 75 -1.44 -8.23 -6.39
CA LYS A 75 -2.17 -8.45 -5.12
C LYS A 75 -2.97 -9.74 -5.11
N SER A 76 -3.51 -10.20 -6.24
CA SER A 76 -4.22 -11.49 -6.32
C SER A 76 -3.29 -12.70 -6.16
N GLU A 77 -2.04 -12.59 -6.63
CA GLU A 77 -1.03 -13.66 -6.56
C GLU A 77 -0.18 -13.59 -5.28
N ARG A 78 0.09 -12.37 -4.81
CA ARG A 78 0.98 -12.05 -3.69
C ARG A 78 0.35 -10.95 -2.80
N PRO A 79 -0.66 -11.28 -2.01
CA PRO A 79 -1.37 -10.29 -1.19
C PRO A 79 -0.47 -9.61 -0.14
N GLU A 80 0.65 -10.25 0.24
CA GLU A 80 1.63 -9.73 1.19
C GLU A 80 2.57 -8.66 0.61
N THR A 81 2.75 -8.59 -0.72
CA THR A 81 3.57 -7.55 -1.37
C THR A 81 2.87 -6.21 -1.28
N GLU A 82 3.52 -5.23 -0.70
CA GLU A 82 2.98 -3.87 -0.63
C GLU A 82 3.26 -3.09 -1.92
N ILE A 83 2.34 -2.22 -2.31
CA ILE A 83 2.46 -1.47 -3.56
C ILE A 83 2.30 0.02 -3.30
N VAL A 84 3.37 0.77 -3.56
CA VAL A 84 3.37 2.24 -3.55
C VAL A 84 3.26 2.72 -4.99
N THR A 85 2.20 3.44 -5.31
CA THR A 85 2.01 4.00 -6.65
C THR A 85 2.77 5.31 -6.81
N MET A 86 3.29 5.52 -8.01
CA MET A 86 3.92 6.77 -8.44
C MET A 86 3.16 7.34 -9.64
N THR A 87 2.91 8.63 -9.68
CA THR A 87 2.25 9.28 -10.81
C THR A 87 2.70 10.72 -10.97
N SER A 88 2.65 11.22 -12.20
CA SER A 88 2.93 12.64 -12.49
C SER A 88 1.72 13.55 -12.22
N PHE A 89 0.50 13.00 -12.18
CA PHE A 89 -0.73 13.78 -12.04
C PHE A 89 -1.73 13.08 -11.11
N ILE A 90 -2.41 13.88 -10.28
CA ILE A 90 -3.49 13.39 -9.42
C ILE A 90 -4.78 13.42 -10.22
N GLU A 91 -5.18 12.27 -10.74
CA GLU A 91 -6.49 12.06 -11.35
C GLU A 91 -7.35 11.22 -10.39
N GLU A 92 -8.48 11.78 -9.95
CA GLU A 92 -9.35 11.15 -8.92
C GLU A 92 -9.71 9.70 -9.26
N GLU A 93 -10.07 9.43 -10.51
CA GLU A 93 -10.44 8.09 -10.95
C GLU A 93 -9.28 7.10 -10.83
N LYS A 94 -8.06 7.52 -11.20
CA LYS A 94 -6.86 6.68 -11.13
C LYS A 94 -6.42 6.41 -9.70
N VAL A 95 -6.44 7.44 -8.85
CA VAL A 95 -6.17 7.28 -7.42
C VAL A 95 -7.10 6.25 -6.82
N THR A 96 -8.40 6.40 -7.07
CA THR A 96 -9.41 5.47 -6.56
C THR A 96 -9.20 4.06 -7.08
N SER A 97 -9.03 3.91 -8.40
CA SER A 97 -8.84 2.60 -9.03
C SER A 97 -7.57 1.90 -8.53
N ALA A 98 -6.48 2.65 -8.30
CA ALA A 98 -5.25 2.09 -7.75
C ALA A 98 -5.45 1.58 -6.32
N LEU A 99 -6.16 2.35 -5.47
CA LEU A 99 -6.49 1.93 -4.11
C LEU A 99 -7.45 0.74 -4.11
N GLU A 100 -8.46 0.73 -4.97
CA GLU A 100 -9.40 -0.39 -5.14
C GLU A 100 -8.68 -1.65 -5.64
N ALA A 101 -7.65 -1.50 -6.48
CA ALA A 101 -6.80 -2.60 -6.91
C ALA A 101 -5.84 -3.11 -5.82
N GLY A 102 -5.63 -2.35 -4.73
CA GLY A 102 -4.83 -2.79 -3.59
C GLY A 102 -3.57 -2.00 -3.32
N ALA A 103 -3.41 -0.79 -3.87
CA ALA A 103 -2.28 0.08 -3.53
C ALA A 103 -2.29 0.42 -2.02
N SER A 104 -1.09 0.38 -1.41
CA SER A 104 -0.86 0.65 0.02
C SER A 104 -0.42 2.08 0.27
N GLY A 105 0.17 2.74 -0.74
CA GLY A 105 0.68 4.11 -0.67
C GLY A 105 0.60 4.83 -2.01
N TYR A 106 0.80 6.15 -1.96
CA TYR A 106 0.72 7.00 -3.14
C TYR A 106 1.70 8.17 -3.04
N VAL A 107 2.57 8.32 -4.03
CA VAL A 107 3.60 9.36 -4.11
C VAL A 107 3.54 10.02 -5.49
N LEU A 108 3.81 11.32 -5.57
CA LEU A 108 3.97 12.01 -6.84
C LEU A 108 5.38 11.80 -7.41
N LYS A 109 5.51 11.75 -8.73
CA LYS A 109 6.83 11.57 -9.40
C LYS A 109 7.75 12.80 -9.28
N ASP A 110 7.21 13.96 -8.91
CA ASP A 110 7.97 15.18 -8.59
C ASP A 110 8.35 15.30 -7.11
N ALA A 111 7.97 14.31 -6.29
CA ALA A 111 8.40 14.24 -4.90
C ALA A 111 9.92 14.04 -4.78
N GLU A 112 10.50 14.53 -3.69
CA GLU A 112 11.90 14.28 -3.37
C GLU A 112 12.18 12.79 -3.17
N ALA A 113 13.37 12.34 -3.52
CA ALA A 113 13.72 10.92 -3.46
C ALA A 113 13.62 10.36 -2.03
N GLU A 114 13.86 11.19 -1.02
CA GLU A 114 13.68 10.89 0.41
C GLU A 114 12.22 10.57 0.75
N GLU A 115 11.26 11.22 0.12
CA GLU A 115 9.84 10.96 0.30
C GLU A 115 9.45 9.60 -0.28
N VAL A 116 10.00 9.24 -1.44
CA VAL A 116 9.83 7.90 -2.01
C VAL A 116 10.37 6.82 -1.06
N ALA A 117 11.57 7.03 -0.48
CA ALA A 117 12.12 6.09 0.50
C ALA A 117 11.28 6.02 1.77
N ALA A 118 10.73 7.15 2.24
CA ALA A 118 9.81 7.18 3.38
C ALA A 118 8.52 6.38 3.09
N ALA A 119 7.97 6.52 1.89
CA ALA A 119 6.78 5.76 1.45
C ALA A 119 7.05 4.25 1.38
N VAL A 120 8.24 3.84 0.90
CA VAL A 120 8.66 2.43 0.90
C VAL A 120 8.75 1.88 2.32
N ARG A 121 9.38 2.61 3.27
CA ARG A 121 9.47 2.21 4.67
C ARG A 121 8.10 2.11 5.33
N ALA A 122 7.24 3.09 5.11
CA ALA A 122 5.89 3.10 5.63
C ALA A 122 5.07 1.90 5.12
N ALA A 123 5.10 1.64 3.81
CA ALA A 123 4.42 0.50 3.22
C ALA A 123 4.93 -0.84 3.81
N TYR A 124 6.26 -1.01 3.92
CA TYR A 124 6.87 -2.19 4.53
C TYR A 124 6.48 -2.38 5.99
N ALA A 125 6.44 -1.28 6.77
CA ALA A 125 5.96 -1.30 8.16
C ALA A 125 4.45 -1.57 8.27
N GLY A 126 3.74 -1.55 7.14
CA GLY A 126 2.29 -1.62 7.09
C GLY A 126 1.65 -0.33 7.61
N GLU A 127 2.22 0.81 7.30
CA GLU A 127 1.64 2.13 7.50
C GLU A 127 1.04 2.64 6.18
N VAL A 128 0.10 3.57 6.26
CA VAL A 128 -0.48 4.22 5.08
C VAL A 128 0.31 5.50 4.81
N HIS A 129 0.96 5.58 3.66
CA HIS A 129 1.64 6.79 3.20
C HIS A 129 0.93 7.35 1.97
N LEU A 130 0.32 8.52 2.11
CA LEU A 130 -0.39 9.21 1.04
C LEU A 130 0.12 10.63 0.92
N ASP A 131 0.40 11.06 -0.31
CA ASP A 131 0.60 12.47 -0.59
C ASP A 131 -0.57 13.31 -0.02
N PRO A 132 -0.31 14.49 0.58
CA PRO A 132 -1.35 15.32 1.19
C PRO A 132 -2.49 15.71 0.23
N ALA A 133 -2.22 15.84 -1.07
CA ALA A 133 -3.25 16.15 -2.05
C ALA A 133 -4.14 14.92 -2.33
N VAL A 134 -3.54 13.73 -2.37
CA VAL A 134 -4.27 12.45 -2.48
C VAL A 134 -5.13 12.20 -1.23
N ALA A 135 -4.58 12.45 -0.04
CA ALA A 135 -5.33 12.31 1.22
C ALA A 135 -6.56 13.23 1.26
N ARG A 136 -6.41 14.51 0.81
CA ARG A 136 -7.54 15.46 0.72
C ARG A 136 -8.61 15.00 -0.25
N LEU A 137 -8.22 14.50 -1.42
CA LEU A 137 -9.14 13.99 -2.44
C LEU A 137 -9.97 12.82 -1.89
N LEU A 138 -9.33 11.86 -1.21
CA LEU A 138 -10.01 10.72 -0.58
C LEU A 138 -10.96 11.16 0.54
N ALA A 139 -10.53 12.09 1.40
CA ALA A 139 -11.36 12.64 2.46
C ALA A 139 -12.61 13.39 1.92
N GLN A 140 -12.49 14.05 0.77
CA GLN A 140 -13.64 14.68 0.10
C GLN A 140 -14.60 13.63 -0.43
N ARG A 141 -14.10 12.59 -1.11
CA ARG A 141 -14.91 11.50 -1.67
C ARG A 141 -15.67 10.71 -0.59
N MET A 142 -15.03 10.48 0.57
CA MET A 142 -15.71 9.86 1.72
C MET A 142 -16.91 10.65 2.22
N ARG A 143 -16.83 12.00 2.19
CA ARG A 143 -17.95 12.86 2.57
C ARG A 143 -19.12 12.80 1.58
N ASP A 144 -18.82 12.59 0.29
CA ASP A 144 -19.82 12.59 -0.79
C ASP A 144 -20.47 11.19 -0.98
N ARG A 145 -19.83 10.12 -0.51
CA ARG A 145 -20.41 8.77 -0.52
C ARG A 145 -21.46 8.62 0.58
N LYS A 146 -22.71 8.37 0.20
CA LYS A 146 -23.71 7.79 1.11
C LYS A 146 -23.28 6.36 1.41
N SER A 147 -23.10 6.06 2.71
CA SER A 147 -22.66 4.73 3.18
C SER A 147 -23.34 3.58 2.41
N PRO A 148 -22.59 2.65 1.83
CA PRO A 148 -23.16 1.40 1.37
C PRO A 148 -23.72 0.65 2.59
N LYS A 149 -24.90 0.07 2.46
CA LYS A 149 -25.47 -0.82 3.49
C LYS A 149 -24.61 -2.10 3.53
N ASP A 150 -24.08 -2.34 4.72
CA ASP A 150 -23.21 -3.46 5.02
C ASP A 150 -23.93 -4.80 4.92
N GLU A 151 -23.54 -5.63 3.98
CA GLU A 151 -23.59 -7.08 4.17
C GLU A 151 -22.16 -7.58 4.22
N LEU A 152 -21.59 -7.69 5.43
CA LEU A 152 -20.30 -8.33 5.66
C LEU A 152 -20.40 -9.80 5.24
N ALA A 153 -19.49 -10.25 4.38
CA ALA A 153 -19.46 -11.64 3.91
C ALA A 153 -19.27 -12.62 5.09
N GLU A 154 -18.47 -12.22 6.10
CA GLU A 154 -18.30 -12.93 7.36
C GLU A 154 -18.16 -11.95 8.53
N PRO A 155 -18.73 -12.26 9.71
CA PRO A 155 -18.59 -11.40 10.88
C PRO A 155 -17.15 -11.41 11.40
N LEU A 156 -16.61 -10.22 11.71
CA LEU A 156 -15.32 -10.09 12.37
C LEU A 156 -15.43 -10.53 13.84
N THR A 157 -14.41 -11.24 14.30
CA THR A 157 -14.24 -11.52 15.74
C THR A 157 -13.94 -10.22 16.50
N GLU A 158 -14.14 -10.20 17.83
CA GLU A 158 -13.82 -9.02 18.65
C GLU A 158 -12.35 -8.59 18.49
N ARG A 159 -11.44 -9.56 18.37
CA ARG A 159 -10.02 -9.29 18.18
C ARG A 159 -9.72 -8.67 16.83
N GLU A 160 -10.39 -9.11 15.79
CA GLU A 160 -10.28 -8.50 14.44
C GLU A 160 -10.89 -7.08 14.41
N LYS A 161 -11.97 -6.83 15.15
CA LYS A 161 -12.53 -5.48 15.32
C LYS A 161 -11.54 -4.54 16.02
N ASP A 162 -10.85 -5.03 17.07
CA ASP A 162 -9.83 -4.24 17.76
C ASP A 162 -8.69 -3.89 16.83
N VAL A 163 -8.19 -4.86 16.03
CA VAL A 163 -7.15 -4.61 15.03
C VAL A 163 -7.66 -3.62 13.97
N LEU A 164 -8.89 -3.76 13.49
CA LEU A 164 -9.46 -2.87 12.46
C LEU A 164 -9.60 -1.42 12.98
N ARG A 165 -9.96 -1.23 14.28
CA ARG A 165 -9.96 0.12 14.89
C ARG A 165 -8.57 0.76 14.89
N LEU A 166 -7.54 -0.01 15.25
CA LEU A 166 -6.16 0.48 15.27
C LEU A 166 -5.62 0.76 13.85
N LEU A 167 -6.05 -0.04 12.85
CA LEU A 167 -5.80 0.25 11.44
C LEU A 167 -6.41 1.58 11.01
N GLY A 168 -7.64 1.86 11.41
CA GLY A 168 -8.31 3.13 11.12
C GLY A 168 -7.65 4.34 11.79
N GLN A 169 -6.88 4.13 12.87
CA GLN A 169 -6.04 5.13 13.51
C GLN A 169 -4.66 5.31 12.83
N GLY A 170 -4.37 4.54 11.78
CA GLY A 170 -3.10 4.60 11.04
C GLY A 170 -1.95 3.85 11.70
N MET A 171 -2.21 3.01 12.73
CA MET A 171 -1.15 2.31 13.47
C MET A 171 -0.43 1.27 12.61
N SER A 172 0.90 1.17 12.73
CA SER A 172 1.71 0.12 12.11
C SER A 172 1.42 -1.27 12.70
N ASN A 173 1.83 -2.35 12.01
CA ASN A 173 1.71 -3.71 12.56
C ASN A 173 2.49 -3.88 13.88
N LYS A 174 3.61 -3.17 14.02
CA LYS A 174 4.42 -3.13 15.25
C LYS A 174 3.65 -2.47 16.40
N ASP A 175 3.02 -1.31 16.14
CA ASP A 175 2.27 -0.57 17.15
C ASP A 175 0.98 -1.30 17.56
N ILE A 176 0.28 -1.90 16.58
CA ILE A 176 -0.85 -2.81 16.84
C ILE A 176 -0.40 -3.97 17.71
N GLY A 177 0.75 -4.58 17.38
CA GLY A 177 1.35 -5.65 18.17
C GLY A 177 1.60 -5.22 19.63
N ALA A 178 2.25 -4.07 19.83
CA ALA A 178 2.53 -3.50 21.14
C ALA A 178 1.22 -3.19 21.92
N THR A 179 0.25 -2.55 21.27
CA THR A 179 -1.03 -2.17 21.90
C THR A 179 -1.87 -3.39 22.32
N LEU A 180 -1.86 -4.44 21.50
CA LEU A 180 -2.67 -5.63 21.72
C LEU A 180 -1.92 -6.78 22.40
N PHE A 181 -0.65 -6.57 22.81
CA PHE A 181 0.21 -7.58 23.44
C PHE A 181 0.39 -8.84 22.58
N ILE A 182 0.57 -8.66 21.27
CA ILE A 182 0.86 -9.73 20.31
C ILE A 182 2.13 -9.38 19.51
N THR A 183 2.71 -10.36 18.79
CA THR A 183 3.86 -10.10 17.94
C THR A 183 3.44 -9.31 16.69
N GLU A 184 4.37 -8.56 16.10
CA GLU A 184 4.14 -7.86 14.82
C GLU A 184 3.67 -8.84 13.72
N ARG A 185 4.27 -10.04 13.67
CA ARG A 185 3.86 -11.11 12.75
C ARG A 185 2.40 -11.50 12.96
N THR A 186 1.97 -11.61 14.22
CA THR A 186 0.57 -11.94 14.57
C THR A 186 -0.37 -10.81 14.15
N ALA A 187 0.02 -9.54 14.34
CA ALA A 187 -0.74 -8.39 13.88
C ALA A 187 -0.92 -8.42 12.35
N ARG A 188 0.15 -8.68 11.60
CA ARG A 188 0.11 -8.83 10.13
C ARG A 188 -0.86 -9.94 9.69
N THR A 189 -0.89 -11.07 10.41
CA THR A 189 -1.84 -12.16 10.14
C THR A 189 -3.30 -11.71 10.36
N TYR A 190 -3.58 -10.97 11.45
CA TYR A 190 -4.93 -10.41 11.68
C TYR A 190 -5.34 -9.45 10.57
N VAL A 191 -4.43 -8.56 10.13
CA VAL A 191 -4.68 -7.65 9.00
C VAL A 191 -5.06 -8.43 7.75
N SER A 192 -4.28 -9.44 7.37
CA SER A 192 -4.56 -10.30 6.21
C SER A 192 -5.93 -10.98 6.31
N ASN A 193 -6.28 -11.52 7.48
CA ASN A 193 -7.58 -12.15 7.70
C ASN A 193 -8.74 -11.16 7.58
N ILE A 194 -8.58 -9.93 8.13
CA ILE A 194 -9.58 -8.87 8.04
C ILE A 194 -9.80 -8.49 6.56
N LEU A 195 -8.73 -8.29 5.79
CA LEU A 195 -8.81 -7.98 4.36
C LEU A 195 -9.60 -9.08 3.62
N GLY A 196 -9.28 -10.36 3.86
CA GLY A 196 -9.99 -11.47 3.26
C GLY A 196 -11.48 -11.51 3.62
N LYS A 197 -11.84 -11.32 4.92
CA LYS A 197 -13.23 -11.34 5.39
C LYS A 197 -14.07 -10.18 4.87
N LEU A 198 -13.45 -9.00 4.72
CA LEU A 198 -14.12 -7.80 4.24
C LEU A 198 -14.05 -7.66 2.70
N GLY A 199 -13.35 -8.56 2.01
CA GLY A 199 -13.13 -8.47 0.56
C GLY A 199 -12.33 -7.24 0.13
N LEU A 200 -11.43 -6.77 1.01
CA LEU A 200 -10.61 -5.58 0.79
C LEU A 200 -9.24 -5.96 0.21
N ALA A 201 -8.74 -5.17 -0.73
CA ALA A 201 -7.48 -5.46 -1.42
C ALA A 201 -6.24 -4.91 -0.71
N SER A 202 -6.39 -3.94 0.21
CA SER A 202 -5.26 -3.33 0.93
C SER A 202 -5.63 -2.84 2.32
N ARG A 203 -4.59 -2.65 3.15
CA ARG A 203 -4.78 -2.05 4.49
C ARG A 203 -5.30 -0.61 4.42
N THR A 204 -4.97 0.14 3.36
CA THR A 204 -5.51 1.48 3.13
C THR A 204 -7.03 1.42 3.01
N GLN A 205 -7.56 0.45 2.26
CA GLN A 205 -9.00 0.22 2.20
C GLN A 205 -9.58 -0.16 3.56
N ALA A 206 -8.89 -0.99 4.35
CA ALA A 206 -9.35 -1.36 5.70
C ALA A 206 -9.37 -0.15 6.65
N ALA A 207 -8.38 0.74 6.57
CA ALA A 207 -8.35 1.97 7.34
C ALA A 207 -9.52 2.91 6.96
N LEU A 208 -9.75 3.11 5.66
CA LEU A 208 -10.89 3.89 5.15
C LEU A 208 -12.22 3.27 5.58
N PHE A 209 -12.36 1.95 5.46
CA PHE A 209 -13.54 1.21 5.93
C PHE A 209 -13.81 1.46 7.42
N ALA A 210 -12.78 1.41 8.27
CA ALA A 210 -12.92 1.66 9.70
C ALA A 210 -13.43 3.07 10.01
N VAL A 211 -12.97 4.07 9.24
CA VAL A 211 -13.43 5.48 9.37
C VAL A 211 -14.88 5.63 8.86
N GLU A 212 -15.21 5.08 7.69
CA GLU A 212 -16.56 5.14 7.12
C GLU A 212 -17.61 4.51 8.04
N HIS A 213 -17.27 3.39 8.70
CA HIS A 213 -18.14 2.67 9.62
C HIS A 213 -18.09 3.19 11.06
N LYS A 214 -17.44 4.35 11.27
CA LYS A 214 -17.33 5.02 12.59
C LYS A 214 -16.74 4.12 13.68
N LEU A 215 -15.86 3.21 13.30
CA LEU A 215 -15.11 2.39 14.25
C LEU A 215 -13.99 3.20 14.94
N VAL A 216 -13.61 4.32 14.33
CA VAL A 216 -12.67 5.34 14.83
C VAL A 216 -13.18 6.73 14.48
N ASP A 217 -12.83 7.72 15.28
CA ASP A 217 -13.06 9.13 14.93
C ASP A 217 -12.16 9.52 13.77
N ALA A 218 -12.69 10.34 12.83
CA ALA A 218 -11.88 10.84 11.72
C ALA A 218 -10.70 11.65 12.27
N PRO A 219 -9.48 11.49 11.72
CA PRO A 219 -8.36 12.32 12.11
C PRO A 219 -8.70 13.80 11.87
N GLY A 220 -8.52 14.63 12.91
CA GLY A 220 -8.80 16.06 12.90
C GLY A 220 -7.81 16.85 12.04
#